data_b3a0936b51f46be7d660a2d2ddc7bbe9
#
_entry.id   b3a0936b51f46be7d660a2d2ddc7bbe9
#
_cell.length_a   1.000
_cell.length_b   1.000
_cell.length_c   1.000
_cell.angle_alpha   90.00
_cell.angle_beta   90.00
_cell.angle_gamma   90.00
#
_symmetry.space_group_name_H-M   'P 1'
#
loop_
_entity.id
_entity.type
_entity.pdbx_description
1 polymer ?
#
loop_
_entity_poly.entity_id
_entity_poly.type
_entity_poly.pdbx_seq_one_letter_code
_entity_poly.pdbx_strand_id
1 'polypeptide(L)'
;MISGSFRFLINVESLNGVESVGHLTKHRTAPIVVKTQLGYLVRYVPAISGEALAHAYQVALVDVARKYKLPVGKFSSLYDFIKFSTDEVVKEEGLTPPASPADARRFEVDVMLKDVVADVAGFLYAGTNPVRRTSRIKFGYMIPALIGNEIPAQLESQFHVRYSQKDQTIYNVEVSSALYVMSFTLDEDLVAKPSNAGSPVDKEKDLEGQRINRVKASLEALYYVLSGNFGGKRSRFLPSMKLMSGIVTKTDFPFMPEPGHSDDYISLSLRRLDKAKKILSGNGEAYVIDNEGLNPQGGNVVGTIEELIEVLLNKIQSEGSTSTSATSSSTRSQPNNKQSKAKEKN
;
A
#
# COMPACT_ATOMS: atom_id res chain seq x y z
N MET A 1 10.99 -2.26 5.12
CA MET A 1 10.11 -1.95 3.97
C MET A 1 9.65 -3.24 3.32
N ILE A 2 8.35 -3.34 2.96
CA ILE A 2 7.80 -4.45 2.16
C ILE A 2 7.49 -3.91 0.77
N SER A 3 7.92 -4.60 -0.29
CA SER A 3 7.64 -4.20 -1.67
C SER A 3 7.42 -5.42 -2.55
N GLY A 4 6.57 -5.29 -3.57
CA GLY A 4 6.23 -6.42 -4.41
C GLY A 4 5.91 -6.04 -5.85
N SER A 5 6.04 -7.04 -6.72
CA SER A 5 5.63 -7.00 -8.12
C SER A 5 4.95 -8.32 -8.47
N PHE A 6 3.82 -8.24 -9.16
CA PHE A 6 2.97 -9.38 -9.52
C PHE A 6 2.52 -9.32 -10.96
N ARG A 7 2.30 -10.48 -11.56
CA ARG A 7 1.58 -10.67 -12.82
C ARG A 7 0.19 -11.24 -12.56
N PHE A 8 -0.82 -10.61 -13.11
CA PHE A 8 -2.21 -11.08 -13.09
C PHE A 8 -2.76 -11.19 -14.50
N LEU A 9 -3.21 -12.38 -14.87
CA LEU A 9 -4.03 -12.54 -16.08
C LEU A 9 -5.46 -12.16 -15.74
N ILE A 10 -5.97 -11.09 -16.35
CA ILE A 10 -7.32 -10.57 -16.09
C ILE A 10 -8.08 -10.52 -17.41
N ASN A 11 -9.22 -11.17 -17.44
CA ASN A 11 -10.07 -11.24 -18.63
C ASN A 11 -11.42 -10.58 -18.36
N VAL A 12 -11.83 -9.77 -19.33
CA VAL A 12 -13.12 -9.07 -19.38
C VAL A 12 -13.35 -8.22 -18.14
N GLU A 13 -12.54 -7.18 -18.01
CA GLU A 13 -12.62 -6.24 -16.90
C GLU A 13 -13.04 -4.84 -17.36
N SER A 14 -13.70 -4.08 -16.48
CA SER A 14 -13.96 -2.65 -16.58
C SER A 14 -13.68 -1.99 -15.24
N LEU A 15 -12.48 -2.27 -14.71
CA LEU A 15 -12.11 -1.95 -13.34
C LEU A 15 -11.79 -0.46 -13.14
N ASN A 16 -11.37 0.25 -14.20
CA ASN A 16 -11.02 1.67 -14.10
C ASN A 16 -11.68 2.51 -15.20
N GLY A 17 -12.99 2.72 -15.08
CA GLY A 17 -13.70 3.72 -15.90
C GLY A 17 -13.28 5.14 -15.52
N VAL A 18 -13.06 6.01 -16.50
CA VAL A 18 -12.60 7.40 -16.28
C VAL A 18 -13.70 8.42 -16.49
N GLU A 19 -14.26 8.47 -17.69
CA GLU A 19 -15.24 9.46 -18.10
C GLU A 19 -16.29 8.84 -19.00
N SER A 20 -17.43 9.49 -19.12
CA SER A 20 -18.44 9.15 -20.11
C SER A 20 -18.41 10.20 -21.21
N VAL A 21 -18.22 9.76 -22.45
CA VAL A 21 -18.28 10.60 -23.64
C VAL A 21 -19.55 10.20 -24.40
N GLY A 22 -20.61 11.02 -24.29
CA GLY A 22 -21.93 10.64 -24.74
C GLY A 22 -22.43 9.38 -23.99
N HIS A 23 -22.70 8.33 -24.74
CA HIS A 23 -23.16 7.05 -24.18
C HIS A 23 -22.03 6.04 -23.92
N LEU A 24 -20.76 6.42 -24.13
CA LEU A 24 -19.58 5.57 -23.91
C LEU A 24 -18.93 5.85 -22.58
N THR A 25 -18.82 4.86 -21.72
CA THR A 25 -17.91 4.89 -20.57
C THR A 25 -16.57 4.35 -20.99
N LYS A 26 -15.57 5.20 -21.00
CA LYS A 26 -14.20 4.87 -21.37
C LYS A 26 -13.46 4.14 -20.25
N HIS A 27 -12.66 3.17 -20.64
CA HIS A 27 -11.64 2.58 -19.77
C HIS A 27 -10.43 3.53 -19.69
N ARG A 28 -9.74 3.57 -18.55
CA ARG A 28 -8.48 4.30 -18.42
C ARG A 28 -7.43 3.69 -19.32
N THR A 29 -6.68 4.54 -20.01
CA THR A 29 -5.48 4.14 -20.72
C THR A 29 -4.26 4.88 -20.15
N ALA A 30 -3.08 4.29 -20.31
CA ALA A 30 -1.81 4.90 -19.95
C ALA A 30 -0.84 4.81 -21.13
N PRO A 31 -0.02 5.84 -21.35
CA PRO A 31 1.07 5.79 -22.33
C PRO A 31 2.21 4.94 -21.78
N ILE A 32 2.67 3.99 -22.57
CA ILE A 32 3.89 3.20 -22.26
C ILE A 32 4.87 3.29 -23.43
N VAL A 33 6.16 3.21 -23.12
CA VAL A 33 7.21 3.18 -24.13
C VAL A 33 7.57 1.72 -24.41
N VAL A 34 7.49 1.32 -25.66
CA VAL A 34 7.86 -0.03 -26.12
C VAL A 34 9.03 0.03 -27.07
N LYS A 35 9.93 -0.94 -26.97
CA LYS A 35 11.04 -1.14 -27.90
C LYS A 35 10.53 -1.90 -29.11
N THR A 36 10.87 -1.46 -30.32
CA THR A 36 10.59 -2.12 -31.57
C THR A 36 11.89 -2.32 -32.38
N GLN A 37 11.79 -2.97 -33.50
CA GLN A 37 12.95 -3.12 -34.42
C GLN A 37 13.45 -1.77 -34.95
N LEU A 38 12.57 -0.76 -35.05
CA LEU A 38 12.89 0.58 -35.55
C LEU A 38 13.23 1.61 -34.45
N GLY A 39 13.30 1.18 -33.18
CA GLY A 39 13.58 2.05 -32.04
C GLY A 39 12.48 1.99 -30.98
N TYR A 40 12.17 3.13 -30.37
CA TYR A 40 11.16 3.23 -29.31
C TYR A 40 9.92 3.97 -29.80
N LEU A 41 8.75 3.51 -29.40
CA LEU A 41 7.50 4.20 -29.67
C LEU A 41 6.57 4.20 -28.43
N VAL A 42 5.65 5.16 -28.40
CA VAL A 42 4.61 5.24 -27.36
C VAL A 42 3.37 4.49 -27.82
N ARG A 43 2.84 3.65 -26.92
CA ARG A 43 1.55 2.98 -27.07
C ARG A 43 0.64 3.35 -25.92
N TYR A 44 -0.65 3.57 -26.21
CA TYR A 44 -1.68 3.70 -25.18
C TYR A 44 -2.29 2.33 -24.94
N VAL A 45 -2.24 1.89 -23.70
CA VAL A 45 -2.72 0.57 -23.26
C VAL A 45 -3.76 0.70 -22.16
N PRO A 46 -4.69 -0.27 -22.01
CA PRO A 46 -5.59 -0.27 -20.86
C PRO A 46 -4.79 -0.28 -19.57
N ALA A 47 -5.28 0.43 -18.57
CA ALA A 47 -4.57 0.57 -17.31
C ALA A 47 -5.52 0.72 -16.12
N ILE A 48 -5.09 0.26 -14.96
CA ILE A 48 -5.74 0.54 -13.68
C ILE A 48 -4.80 1.45 -12.91
N SER A 49 -5.28 2.65 -12.54
CA SER A 49 -4.41 3.64 -11.89
C SER A 49 -4.04 3.23 -10.48
N GLY A 50 -2.85 3.65 -10.04
CA GLY A 50 -2.43 3.50 -8.65
C GLY A 50 -3.38 4.17 -7.66
N GLU A 51 -4.09 5.23 -8.10
CA GLU A 51 -5.13 5.89 -7.32
C GLU A 51 -6.34 4.98 -7.09
N ALA A 52 -6.81 4.24 -8.12
CA ALA A 52 -7.90 3.29 -7.99
C ALA A 52 -7.53 2.13 -7.05
N LEU A 53 -6.29 1.64 -7.13
CA LEU A 53 -5.76 0.62 -6.21
C LEU A 53 -5.63 1.16 -4.78
N ALA A 54 -5.12 2.39 -4.62
CA ALA A 54 -5.01 3.04 -3.32
C ALA A 54 -6.38 3.30 -2.68
N HIS A 55 -7.41 3.68 -3.46
CA HIS A 55 -8.77 3.82 -2.97
C HIS A 55 -9.31 2.48 -2.44
N ALA A 56 -9.19 1.41 -3.22
CA ALA A 56 -9.61 0.07 -2.80
C ALA A 56 -8.88 -0.40 -1.54
N TYR A 57 -7.59 -0.10 -1.44
CA TYR A 57 -6.79 -0.36 -0.25
C TYR A 57 -7.33 0.39 0.98
N GLN A 58 -7.67 1.67 0.84
CA GLN A 58 -8.22 2.48 1.93
C GLN A 58 -9.58 1.94 2.41
N VAL A 59 -10.45 1.52 1.49
CA VAL A 59 -11.72 0.85 1.83
C VAL A 59 -11.46 -0.42 2.66
N ALA A 60 -10.57 -1.29 2.19
CA ALA A 60 -10.19 -2.50 2.92
C ALA A 60 -9.57 -2.19 4.29
N LEU A 61 -8.72 -1.14 4.37
CA LEU A 61 -8.09 -0.74 5.62
C LEU A 61 -9.10 -0.29 6.67
N VAL A 62 -10.17 0.42 6.28
CA VAL A 62 -11.27 0.81 7.18
C VAL A 62 -11.92 -0.44 7.79
N ASP A 63 -12.25 -1.44 6.98
CA ASP A 63 -12.93 -2.65 7.46
C ASP A 63 -12.02 -3.50 8.36
N VAL A 64 -10.75 -3.65 7.98
CA VAL A 64 -9.76 -4.35 8.80
C VAL A 64 -9.46 -3.62 10.10
N ALA A 65 -9.37 -2.28 10.06
CA ALA A 65 -9.13 -1.46 11.25
C ALA A 65 -10.20 -1.67 12.33
N ARG A 66 -11.46 -1.81 11.92
CA ARG A 66 -12.58 -2.13 12.84
C ARG A 66 -12.34 -3.47 13.57
N LYS A 67 -11.86 -4.49 12.86
CA LYS A 67 -11.49 -5.80 13.45
C LYS A 67 -10.40 -5.65 14.54
N TYR A 68 -9.41 -4.80 14.29
CA TYR A 68 -8.32 -4.53 15.23
C TYR A 68 -8.66 -3.46 16.29
N LYS A 69 -9.88 -2.91 16.29
CA LYS A 69 -10.32 -1.80 17.16
C LYS A 69 -9.40 -0.58 17.04
N LEU A 70 -8.86 -0.35 15.86
CA LEU A 70 -8.07 0.84 15.56
C LEU A 70 -8.99 2.03 15.27
N PRO A 71 -8.54 3.27 15.54
CA PRO A 71 -9.33 4.47 15.29
C PRO A 71 -9.53 4.69 13.79
N VAL A 72 -10.76 5.03 13.42
CA VAL A 72 -11.15 5.41 12.05
C VAL A 72 -11.89 6.74 12.13
N GLY A 73 -11.46 7.72 11.37
CA GLY A 73 -12.06 9.04 11.31
C GLY A 73 -13.52 9.00 10.84
N LYS A 74 -14.27 10.06 11.13
CA LYS A 74 -15.69 10.18 10.74
C LYS A 74 -15.90 9.96 9.25
N PHE A 75 -15.15 10.69 8.42
CA PHE A 75 -15.27 10.60 6.96
C PHE A 75 -14.73 9.27 6.43
N SER A 76 -13.58 8.81 6.89
CA SER A 76 -13.03 7.50 6.52
C SER A 76 -13.99 6.36 6.83
N SER A 77 -14.75 6.45 7.94
CA SER A 77 -15.76 5.46 8.31
C SER A 77 -16.94 5.36 7.33
N LEU A 78 -17.16 6.39 6.54
CA LEU A 78 -18.13 6.49 5.46
C LEU A 78 -17.50 6.19 4.08
N TYR A 79 -16.22 5.79 4.05
CA TYR A 79 -15.41 5.60 2.85
C TYR A 79 -15.23 6.88 2.01
N ASP A 80 -15.34 8.05 2.66
CA ASP A 80 -15.03 9.34 2.08
C ASP A 80 -13.63 9.79 2.53
N PHE A 81 -12.64 9.69 1.63
CA PHE A 81 -11.23 9.87 1.97
C PHE A 81 -10.74 11.30 1.73
N ILE A 82 -11.46 12.31 2.22
CA ILE A 82 -11.05 13.73 2.18
C ILE A 82 -9.88 14.06 3.13
N LYS A 83 -9.61 13.20 4.08
CA LYS A 83 -8.37 13.11 4.90
C LYS A 83 -7.85 14.44 5.45
N PHE A 84 -8.66 15.11 6.27
CA PHE A 84 -8.27 16.33 7.01
C PHE A 84 -7.80 17.49 6.12
N SER A 85 -8.36 17.62 4.91
CA SER A 85 -7.86 18.54 3.89
C SER A 85 -8.09 20.03 4.20
N THR A 86 -9.15 20.38 4.93
CA THR A 86 -9.55 21.77 5.25
C THR A 86 -9.83 21.97 6.74
N ASP A 87 -9.92 23.23 7.15
CA ASP A 87 -10.29 23.61 8.54
C ASP A 87 -11.64 23.04 8.97
N GLU A 88 -12.62 23.04 8.07
CA GLU A 88 -13.95 22.51 8.32
C GLU A 88 -13.88 21.01 8.61
N VAL A 89 -13.22 20.25 7.76
CA VAL A 89 -13.03 18.80 7.94
C VAL A 89 -12.30 18.49 9.24
N VAL A 90 -11.24 19.24 9.56
CA VAL A 90 -10.48 19.06 10.81
C VAL A 90 -11.38 19.29 12.04
N LYS A 91 -12.20 20.36 12.02
CA LYS A 91 -13.14 20.67 13.11
C LYS A 91 -14.26 19.62 13.22
N GLU A 92 -14.80 19.15 12.09
CA GLU A 92 -15.80 18.08 12.07
C GLU A 92 -15.28 16.74 12.61
N GLU A 93 -14.00 16.48 12.43
CA GLU A 93 -13.29 15.34 13.03
C GLU A 93 -12.99 15.56 14.53
N GLY A 94 -13.32 16.73 15.08
CA GLY A 94 -13.10 17.09 16.49
C GLY A 94 -11.66 17.43 16.81
N LEU A 95 -10.88 17.88 15.83
CA LEU A 95 -9.50 18.32 15.99
C LEU A 95 -9.37 19.83 15.84
N THR A 96 -8.24 20.38 16.31
CA THR A 96 -7.90 21.80 16.17
C THR A 96 -6.82 21.97 15.11
N PRO A 97 -7.04 22.82 14.10
CA PRO A 97 -6.00 23.16 13.13
C PRO A 97 -4.71 23.67 13.78
N PRO A 98 -3.55 23.48 13.14
CA PRO A 98 -2.27 23.97 13.68
C PRO A 98 -2.25 25.51 13.67
N ALA A 99 -1.98 26.12 14.80
CA ALA A 99 -1.92 27.58 14.95
C ALA A 99 -0.61 28.16 14.39
N SER A 100 0.45 27.36 14.31
CA SER A 100 1.76 27.75 13.82
C SER A 100 2.47 26.57 13.13
N PRO A 101 3.52 26.81 12.33
CA PRO A 101 4.34 25.73 11.76
C PRO A 101 4.97 24.81 12.84
N ALA A 102 5.20 25.29 14.06
CA ALA A 102 5.74 24.50 15.15
C ALA A 102 4.76 23.42 15.64
N ASP A 103 3.47 23.59 15.38
CA ASP A 103 2.41 22.62 15.74
C ASP A 103 2.33 21.42 14.78
N ALA A 104 3.10 21.41 13.70
CA ALA A 104 2.96 20.40 12.63
C ALA A 104 3.05 18.95 13.15
N ARG A 105 4.03 18.67 14.04
CA ARG A 105 4.20 17.34 14.63
C ARG A 105 3.03 16.97 15.54
N ARG A 106 2.61 17.87 16.41
CA ARG A 106 1.45 17.67 17.29
C ARG A 106 0.20 17.37 16.48
N PHE A 107 -0.08 18.18 15.46
CA PHE A 107 -1.24 17.99 14.59
C PHE A 107 -1.17 16.66 13.82
N GLU A 108 0.01 16.29 13.28
CA GLU A 108 0.20 14.99 12.63
C GLU A 108 -0.15 13.83 13.59
N VAL A 109 0.33 13.90 14.84
CA VAL A 109 0.06 12.88 15.87
C VAL A 109 -1.44 12.82 16.20
N ASP A 110 -2.10 13.97 16.38
CA ASP A 110 -3.55 14.03 16.66
C ASP A 110 -4.36 13.42 15.51
N VAL A 111 -4.01 13.72 14.24
CA VAL A 111 -4.63 13.11 13.06
C VAL A 111 -4.39 11.60 13.01
N MET A 112 -3.17 11.14 13.24
CA MET A 112 -2.84 9.70 13.23
C MET A 112 -3.59 8.93 14.33
N LEU A 113 -3.74 9.52 15.51
CA LEU A 113 -4.53 8.93 16.61
C LEU A 113 -6.03 8.92 16.32
N LYS A 114 -6.49 9.82 15.47
CA LYS A 114 -7.89 9.90 15.06
C LYS A 114 -8.24 8.94 13.95
N ASP A 115 -7.31 8.70 13.01
CA ASP A 115 -7.58 7.93 11.80
C ASP A 115 -6.36 7.13 11.32
N VAL A 116 -6.47 5.81 11.36
CA VAL A 116 -5.45 4.90 10.82
C VAL A 116 -5.30 5.03 9.31
N VAL A 117 -6.35 5.42 8.59
CA VAL A 117 -6.27 5.63 7.13
C VAL A 117 -5.36 6.81 6.83
N ALA A 118 -5.47 7.90 7.58
CA ALA A 118 -4.59 9.05 7.46
C ALA A 118 -3.14 8.72 7.86
N ASP A 119 -2.92 7.83 8.85
CA ASP A 119 -1.59 7.34 9.19
C ASP A 119 -0.95 6.56 8.02
N VAL A 120 -1.65 5.58 7.48
CA VAL A 120 -1.08 4.63 6.50
C VAL A 120 -1.12 5.19 5.08
N ALA A 121 -2.25 5.77 4.65
CA ALA A 121 -2.43 6.29 3.30
C ALA A 121 -2.10 7.79 3.15
N GLY A 122 -1.63 8.41 4.23
CA GLY A 122 -1.19 9.81 4.23
C GLY A 122 -2.34 10.81 4.13
N PHE A 123 -2.03 12.08 4.40
CA PHE A 123 -2.95 13.21 4.28
C PHE A 123 -2.23 14.51 3.93
N LEU A 124 -3.00 15.49 3.46
CA LEU A 124 -2.55 16.86 3.29
C LEU A 124 -3.61 17.79 3.89
N TYR A 125 -3.27 18.44 4.98
CA TYR A 125 -4.00 19.60 5.46
C TYR A 125 -3.49 20.85 4.74
N ALA A 126 -4.35 21.56 4.04
CA ALA A 126 -4.01 22.68 3.16
C ALA A 126 -4.44 24.05 3.73
N GLY A 127 -4.62 24.17 5.05
CA GLY A 127 -4.95 25.44 5.72
C GLY A 127 -3.75 26.39 5.85
N THR A 128 -3.88 27.41 6.71
CA THR A 128 -2.87 28.48 6.91
C THR A 128 -1.48 27.93 7.25
N ASN A 129 -1.40 26.89 8.09
CA ASN A 129 -0.16 26.20 8.43
C ASN A 129 -0.24 24.76 7.89
N PRO A 130 0.16 24.51 6.64
CA PRO A 130 -0.06 23.22 6.00
C PRO A 130 0.76 22.12 6.66
N VAL A 131 0.13 20.94 6.82
CA VAL A 131 0.77 19.75 7.36
C VAL A 131 0.56 18.58 6.41
N ARG A 132 1.64 17.93 6.05
CA ARG A 132 1.64 16.79 5.12
C ARG A 132 2.18 15.55 5.80
N ARG A 133 1.50 14.42 5.57
CA ARG A 133 2.01 13.08 5.82
C ARG A 133 2.03 12.30 4.52
N THR A 134 3.19 11.87 4.08
CA THR A 134 3.35 11.03 2.89
C THR A 134 2.78 9.64 3.15
N SER A 135 2.06 9.09 2.18
CA SER A 135 1.53 7.72 2.23
C SER A 135 2.64 6.69 2.50
N ARG A 136 2.39 5.76 3.42
CA ARG A 136 3.27 4.61 3.71
C ARG A 136 3.05 3.47 2.75
N ILE A 137 1.87 3.41 2.12
CA ILE A 137 1.55 2.49 1.03
C ILE A 137 1.55 3.24 -0.30
N LYS A 138 2.17 2.68 -1.31
CA LYS A 138 2.23 3.25 -2.65
C LYS A 138 1.92 2.17 -3.67
N PHE A 139 1.11 2.50 -4.66
CA PHE A 139 0.79 1.63 -5.79
C PHE A 139 1.24 2.27 -7.09
N GLY A 140 1.86 1.49 -7.96
CA GLY A 140 2.07 1.87 -9.35
C GLY A 140 0.79 1.77 -10.18
N TYR A 141 0.82 2.29 -11.41
CA TYR A 141 -0.18 1.91 -12.40
C TYR A 141 -0.07 0.41 -12.68
N MET A 142 -1.21 -0.27 -12.70
CA MET A 142 -1.31 -1.63 -13.17
C MET A 142 -1.48 -1.58 -14.69
N ILE A 143 -0.44 -1.96 -15.41
CA ILE A 143 -0.35 -1.91 -16.88
C ILE A 143 -0.02 -3.28 -17.45
N PRO A 144 -0.32 -3.54 -18.73
CA PRO A 144 0.01 -4.81 -19.37
C PRO A 144 1.51 -5.10 -19.32
N ALA A 145 1.86 -6.36 -19.14
CA ALA A 145 3.25 -6.83 -19.23
C ALA A 145 3.81 -6.60 -20.63
N LEU A 146 5.12 -6.42 -20.72
CA LEU A 146 5.86 -6.35 -21.97
C LEU A 146 6.57 -7.70 -22.15
N ILE A 147 5.96 -8.62 -22.89
CA ILE A 147 6.53 -9.96 -23.12
C ILE A 147 7.22 -9.97 -24.49
N GLY A 148 8.54 -9.93 -24.48
CA GLY A 148 9.31 -9.78 -25.71
C GLY A 148 8.98 -8.46 -26.42
N ASN A 149 8.41 -8.54 -27.64
CA ASN A 149 7.95 -7.35 -28.39
C ASN A 149 6.42 -7.19 -28.38
N GLU A 150 5.71 -7.99 -27.60
CA GLU A 150 4.26 -8.03 -27.57
C GLU A 150 3.71 -7.40 -26.28
N ILE A 151 2.52 -6.86 -26.39
CA ILE A 151 1.72 -6.37 -25.27
C ILE A 151 0.46 -7.23 -25.26
N PRO A 152 0.36 -8.22 -24.38
CA PRO A 152 -0.81 -9.09 -24.30
C PRO A 152 -1.98 -8.35 -23.65
N ALA A 153 -2.61 -7.46 -24.40
CA ALA A 153 -3.73 -6.64 -23.95
C ALA A 153 -4.64 -6.27 -25.12
N GLN A 154 -5.93 -6.20 -24.84
CA GLN A 154 -6.94 -5.72 -25.77
C GLN A 154 -7.95 -4.84 -25.03
N LEU A 155 -8.41 -3.79 -25.72
CA LEU A 155 -9.47 -2.89 -25.28
C LEU A 155 -10.59 -2.92 -26.32
N GLU A 156 -11.82 -3.10 -25.88
CA GLU A 156 -12.98 -3.20 -26.75
C GLU A 156 -14.22 -2.51 -26.14
N SER A 157 -15.07 -1.92 -26.96
CA SER A 157 -16.33 -1.32 -26.54
C SER A 157 -17.47 -2.34 -26.64
N GLN A 158 -18.09 -2.62 -25.50
CA GLN A 158 -19.27 -3.49 -25.39
C GLN A 158 -20.55 -2.65 -25.44
N PHE A 159 -21.45 -3.04 -26.35
CA PHE A 159 -22.76 -2.41 -26.52
C PHE A 159 -23.79 -3.00 -25.58
N HIS A 160 -24.54 -2.14 -24.89
CA HIS A 160 -25.59 -2.53 -23.95
C HIS A 160 -26.88 -1.77 -24.22
N VAL A 161 -28.01 -2.45 -24.02
CA VAL A 161 -29.35 -1.84 -24.09
C VAL A 161 -30.02 -1.99 -22.73
N ARG A 162 -30.49 -0.88 -22.18
CA ARG A 162 -31.38 -0.89 -21.03
C ARG A 162 -32.82 -0.70 -21.53
N TYR A 163 -33.63 -1.68 -21.32
CA TYR A 163 -35.05 -1.58 -21.65
C TYR A 163 -35.81 -0.94 -20.48
N SER A 164 -36.65 0.02 -20.79
CA SER A 164 -37.69 0.52 -19.91
C SER A 164 -39.05 0.44 -20.61
N GLN A 165 -40.17 0.60 -19.88
CA GLN A 165 -41.51 0.54 -20.46
C GLN A 165 -41.77 1.65 -21.50
N LYS A 166 -41.01 2.75 -21.45
CA LYS A 166 -41.22 3.93 -22.31
C LYS A 166 -40.07 4.21 -23.27
N ASP A 167 -38.84 3.86 -22.86
CA ASP A 167 -37.63 4.23 -23.61
C ASP A 167 -36.56 3.14 -23.56
N GLN A 168 -35.81 3.04 -24.65
CA GLN A 168 -34.59 2.24 -24.70
C GLN A 168 -33.40 3.15 -24.54
N THR A 169 -32.56 2.90 -23.55
CA THR A 169 -31.30 3.60 -23.36
C THR A 169 -30.15 2.74 -23.84
N ILE A 170 -29.43 3.22 -24.82
CA ILE A 170 -28.22 2.59 -25.36
C ILE A 170 -27.02 3.16 -24.63
N TYR A 171 -26.10 2.31 -24.19
CA TYR A 171 -24.82 2.75 -23.64
C TYR A 171 -23.71 1.73 -23.97
N ASN A 172 -22.49 2.22 -24.09
CA ASN A 172 -21.31 1.41 -24.31
C ASN A 172 -20.40 1.46 -23.10
N VAL A 173 -19.72 0.34 -22.83
CA VAL A 173 -18.70 0.23 -21.79
C VAL A 173 -17.47 -0.36 -22.42
N GLU A 174 -16.33 0.31 -22.26
CA GLU A 174 -15.06 -0.27 -22.65
C GLU A 174 -14.66 -1.32 -21.61
N VAL A 175 -14.24 -2.48 -22.11
CA VAL A 175 -13.73 -3.61 -21.35
C VAL A 175 -12.33 -3.94 -21.84
N SER A 176 -11.51 -4.48 -20.95
CA SER A 176 -10.15 -4.91 -21.28
C SER A 176 -9.90 -6.35 -20.89
N SER A 177 -8.92 -6.95 -21.54
CA SER A 177 -8.26 -8.19 -21.14
C SER A 177 -6.77 -8.03 -21.29
N ALA A 178 -5.99 -8.37 -20.27
CA ALA A 178 -4.54 -8.24 -20.32
C ALA A 178 -3.83 -9.16 -19.31
N LEU A 179 -2.54 -9.41 -19.57
CA LEU A 179 -1.61 -9.83 -18.54
C LEU A 179 -1.07 -8.57 -17.87
N TYR A 180 -1.63 -8.23 -16.72
CA TYR A 180 -1.30 -7.00 -16.00
C TYR A 180 -0.14 -7.19 -15.02
N VAL A 181 0.70 -6.15 -14.89
CA VAL A 181 1.73 -6.01 -13.85
C VAL A 181 1.26 -5.03 -12.79
N MET A 182 1.26 -5.46 -11.54
CA MET A 182 0.98 -4.63 -10.36
C MET A 182 2.24 -4.53 -9.50
N SER A 183 2.57 -3.31 -9.04
CA SER A 183 3.67 -3.10 -8.08
C SER A 183 3.21 -2.23 -6.93
N PHE A 184 3.75 -2.52 -5.73
CA PHE A 184 3.48 -1.73 -4.54
C PHE A 184 4.71 -1.61 -3.64
N THR A 185 4.69 -0.62 -2.73
CA THR A 185 5.60 -0.54 -1.58
C THR A 185 4.83 -0.20 -0.32
N LEU A 186 5.18 -0.80 0.81
CA LEU A 186 4.69 -0.49 2.14
C LEU A 186 5.88 -0.17 3.06
N ASP A 187 5.98 1.09 3.48
CA ASP A 187 6.99 1.55 4.44
C ASP A 187 6.52 1.22 5.87
N GLU A 188 6.49 -0.07 6.22
CA GLU A 188 5.97 -0.58 7.50
C GLU A 188 6.68 0.02 8.71
N ASP A 189 7.98 0.33 8.58
CA ASP A 189 8.79 0.91 9.63
C ASP A 189 8.37 2.33 10.00
N LEU A 190 7.65 3.00 9.10
CA LEU A 190 7.17 4.37 9.26
C LEU A 190 5.69 4.45 9.66
N VAL A 191 4.98 3.32 9.74
CA VAL A 191 3.60 3.26 10.26
C VAL A 191 3.62 3.60 11.75
N ALA A 192 2.69 4.42 12.20
CA ALA A 192 2.58 4.94 13.56
C ALA A 192 3.78 5.79 14.04
N LYS A 193 4.63 6.25 13.11
CA LYS A 193 5.75 7.17 13.43
C LYS A 193 5.51 8.53 12.78
N PRO A 194 5.47 9.61 13.56
CA PRO A 194 5.38 10.97 13.03
C PRO A 194 6.59 11.31 12.16
N SER A 195 6.36 12.12 11.13
CA SER A 195 7.39 12.51 10.14
C SER A 195 7.68 14.00 10.11
N ASN A 196 6.78 14.83 10.63
CA ASN A 196 7.00 16.27 10.70
C ASN A 196 7.97 16.64 11.81
N ALA A 197 8.76 17.70 11.57
CA ALA A 197 9.66 18.26 12.56
C ALA A 197 8.88 18.83 13.77
N GLY A 198 9.53 18.85 14.92
CA GLY A 198 8.97 19.35 16.16
C GLY A 198 9.40 18.52 17.37
N SER A 199 9.14 19.03 18.56
CA SER A 199 9.38 18.29 19.79
C SER A 199 8.43 17.08 19.89
N PRO A 200 8.89 15.93 20.40
CA PRO A 200 8.03 14.80 20.68
C PRO A 200 6.87 15.20 21.60
N VAL A 201 5.71 14.61 21.37
CA VAL A 201 4.51 14.79 22.20
C VAL A 201 4.18 13.51 22.96
N ASP A 202 3.67 13.63 24.18
CA ASP A 202 3.39 12.48 25.05
C ASP A 202 2.48 11.43 24.40
N LYS A 203 1.53 11.87 23.57
CA LYS A 203 0.61 11.00 22.81
C LYS A 203 1.29 10.07 21.79
N GLU A 204 2.56 10.28 21.44
CA GLU A 204 3.29 9.38 20.54
C GLU A 204 3.41 7.97 21.12
N LYS A 205 3.41 7.83 22.45
CA LYS A 205 3.40 6.53 23.13
C LYS A 205 2.14 5.71 22.81
N ASP A 206 0.99 6.39 22.62
CA ASP A 206 -0.26 5.72 22.25
C ASP A 206 -0.19 5.19 20.82
N LEU A 207 0.47 5.92 19.90
CA LEU A 207 0.75 5.44 18.54
C LEU A 207 1.67 4.23 18.56
N GLU A 208 2.74 4.28 19.35
CA GLU A 208 3.69 3.17 19.49
C GLU A 208 3.00 1.92 20.01
N GLY A 209 2.12 2.06 21.01
CA GLY A 209 1.30 0.95 21.53
C GLY A 209 0.37 0.31 20.49
N GLN A 210 -0.06 1.08 19.49
CA GLN A 210 -0.92 0.58 18.40
C GLN A 210 -0.14 0.07 17.18
N ARG A 211 1.18 0.29 17.12
CA ARG A 211 1.98 0.12 15.89
C ARG A 211 1.85 -1.28 15.28
N ILE A 212 1.99 -2.33 16.06
CA ILE A 212 1.92 -3.72 15.58
C ILE A 212 0.55 -3.99 14.93
N ASN A 213 -0.54 -3.58 15.57
CA ASN A 213 -1.89 -3.76 15.03
C ASN A 213 -2.12 -2.94 13.76
N ARG A 214 -1.55 -1.73 13.66
CA ARG A 214 -1.63 -0.89 12.46
C ARG A 214 -0.87 -1.51 11.29
N VAL A 215 0.32 -2.07 11.53
CA VAL A 215 1.09 -2.77 10.48
C VAL A 215 0.38 -4.04 10.04
N LYS A 216 -0.18 -4.83 10.97
CA LYS A 216 -1.00 -6.00 10.62
C LYS A 216 -2.23 -5.62 9.80
N ALA A 217 -2.96 -4.58 10.23
CA ALA A 217 -4.10 -4.08 9.48
C ALA A 217 -3.71 -3.62 8.06
N SER A 218 -2.52 -3.01 7.91
CA SER A 218 -1.98 -2.60 6.62
C SER A 218 -1.70 -3.80 5.71
N LEU A 219 -1.19 -4.90 6.23
CA LEU A 219 -0.95 -6.13 5.48
C LEU A 219 -2.24 -6.86 5.13
N GLU A 220 -3.19 -6.94 6.06
CA GLU A 220 -4.51 -7.53 5.77
C GLU A 220 -5.29 -6.70 4.73
N ALA A 221 -5.20 -5.37 4.76
CA ALA A 221 -5.79 -4.52 3.73
C ALA A 221 -5.14 -4.76 2.35
N LEU A 222 -3.81 -4.97 2.32
CA LEU A 222 -3.10 -5.32 1.10
C LEU A 222 -3.56 -6.67 0.53
N TYR A 223 -3.84 -7.66 1.38
CA TYR A 223 -4.43 -8.94 0.96
C TYR A 223 -5.69 -8.75 0.12
N TYR A 224 -6.63 -7.88 0.55
CA TYR A 224 -7.85 -7.63 -0.22
C TYR A 224 -7.56 -7.10 -1.62
N VAL A 225 -6.59 -6.20 -1.77
CA VAL A 225 -6.20 -5.69 -3.09
C VAL A 225 -5.56 -6.81 -3.92
N LEU A 226 -4.61 -7.54 -3.37
CA LEU A 226 -3.93 -8.63 -4.08
C LEU A 226 -4.88 -9.77 -4.46
N SER A 227 -5.96 -9.99 -3.70
CA SER A 227 -7.04 -10.96 -4.02
C SER A 227 -8.03 -10.45 -5.06
N GLY A 228 -7.78 -9.27 -5.69
CA GLY A 228 -8.64 -8.72 -6.73
C GLY A 228 -9.82 -7.89 -6.24
N ASN A 229 -9.87 -7.50 -4.97
CA ASN A 229 -10.91 -6.62 -4.46
C ASN A 229 -10.59 -5.14 -4.74
N PHE A 230 -10.57 -4.75 -6.01
CA PHE A 230 -10.36 -3.38 -6.46
C PHE A 230 -11.17 -3.06 -7.72
N GLY A 231 -11.26 -1.78 -8.03
CA GLY A 231 -11.89 -1.25 -9.24
C GLY A 231 -13.41 -1.17 -9.20
N GLY A 232 -13.96 -0.51 -10.22
CA GLY A 232 -15.39 -0.28 -10.41
C GLY A 232 -16.07 -1.33 -11.28
N LYS A 233 -17.38 -1.14 -11.49
CA LYS A 233 -18.24 -1.90 -12.43
C LYS A 233 -18.21 -3.43 -12.29
N ARG A 234 -17.82 -3.97 -11.14
CA ARG A 234 -17.68 -5.41 -10.90
C ARG A 234 -19.00 -6.18 -10.92
N SER A 235 -20.13 -5.51 -10.67
CA SER A 235 -21.44 -6.17 -10.62
C SER A 235 -21.88 -6.84 -11.92
N ARG A 236 -21.35 -6.41 -13.07
CA ARG A 236 -21.65 -6.97 -14.40
C ARG A 236 -20.41 -7.39 -15.18
N PHE A 237 -19.25 -6.90 -14.76
CA PHE A 237 -17.95 -7.20 -15.34
C PHE A 237 -17.02 -7.69 -14.23
N LEU A 238 -17.49 -8.70 -13.45
CA LEU A 238 -16.60 -9.38 -12.50
C LEU A 238 -15.52 -10.10 -13.30
N PRO A 239 -14.27 -9.64 -13.24
CA PRO A 239 -13.25 -10.18 -14.11
C PRO A 239 -12.86 -11.61 -13.71
N SER A 240 -12.51 -12.42 -14.70
CA SER A 240 -11.73 -13.63 -14.45
C SER A 240 -10.29 -13.21 -14.18
N MET A 241 -9.84 -13.39 -12.94
CA MET A 241 -8.51 -12.99 -12.51
C MET A 241 -7.72 -14.17 -12.00
N LYS A 242 -6.51 -14.36 -12.53
CA LYS A 242 -5.57 -15.40 -12.13
C LYS A 242 -4.22 -14.79 -11.77
N LEU A 243 -3.72 -15.08 -10.56
CA LEU A 243 -2.35 -14.79 -10.21
C LEU A 243 -1.41 -15.73 -10.97
N MET A 244 -0.51 -15.17 -11.77
CA MET A 244 0.45 -15.91 -12.59
C MET A 244 1.78 -16.07 -11.87
N SER A 245 2.36 -14.98 -11.39
CA SER A 245 3.62 -15.00 -10.63
C SER A 245 3.76 -13.72 -9.80
N GLY A 246 4.69 -13.73 -8.85
CA GLY A 246 4.99 -12.56 -8.05
C GLY A 246 6.23 -12.72 -7.20
N ILE A 247 6.80 -11.58 -6.83
CA ILE A 247 7.87 -11.51 -5.85
C ILE A 247 7.56 -10.40 -4.84
N VAL A 248 7.71 -10.72 -3.56
CA VAL A 248 7.64 -9.74 -2.48
C VAL A 248 8.95 -9.78 -1.70
N THR A 249 9.48 -8.61 -1.36
CA THR A 249 10.67 -8.48 -0.54
C THR A 249 10.35 -7.75 0.77
N LYS A 250 10.93 -8.22 1.88
CA LYS A 250 10.96 -7.52 3.17
C LYS A 250 12.42 -7.18 3.48
N THR A 251 12.74 -5.89 3.56
CA THR A 251 14.10 -5.38 3.70
C THR A 251 14.20 -4.29 4.76
N ASP A 252 15.36 -4.15 5.39
CA ASP A 252 15.69 -3.04 6.31
C ASP A 252 16.25 -1.79 5.57
N PHE A 253 16.29 -1.84 4.25
CA PHE A 253 16.69 -0.74 3.36
C PHE A 253 15.67 -0.57 2.22
N PRO A 254 15.63 0.58 1.53
CA PRO A 254 14.77 0.77 0.36
C PRO A 254 15.14 -0.18 -0.78
N PHE A 255 14.19 -1.01 -1.20
CA PHE A 255 14.35 -1.93 -2.32
C PHE A 255 13.02 -2.14 -3.04
N MET A 256 13.07 -2.14 -4.37
CA MET A 256 11.93 -2.51 -5.22
C MET A 256 12.34 -3.65 -6.16
N PRO A 257 11.56 -4.74 -6.20
CA PRO A 257 11.71 -5.77 -7.21
C PRO A 257 11.56 -5.20 -8.63
N GLU A 258 12.10 -5.90 -9.62
CA GLU A 258 11.82 -5.60 -11.03
C GLU A 258 10.32 -5.73 -11.29
N PRO A 259 9.72 -4.83 -12.07
CA PRO A 259 8.35 -5.01 -12.50
C PRO A 259 8.24 -6.22 -13.44
N GLY A 260 7.12 -6.92 -13.39
CA GLY A 260 6.88 -8.17 -14.13
C GLY A 260 6.76 -8.00 -15.65
N HIS A 261 7.62 -7.18 -16.29
CA HIS A 261 7.61 -6.90 -17.73
C HIS A 261 8.54 -7.82 -18.54
N SER A 262 9.27 -8.71 -17.87
CA SER A 262 10.11 -9.73 -18.51
C SER A 262 9.99 -11.06 -17.78
N ASP A 263 10.27 -12.17 -18.44
CA ASP A 263 10.13 -13.49 -17.83
C ASP A 263 11.20 -13.77 -16.76
N ASP A 264 12.30 -13.05 -16.79
CA ASP A 264 13.38 -13.16 -15.80
C ASP A 264 13.23 -12.18 -14.61
N TYR A 265 12.12 -11.44 -14.48
CA TYR A 265 11.96 -10.38 -13.50
C TYR A 265 12.16 -10.85 -12.04
N ILE A 266 11.72 -12.08 -11.70
CA ILE A 266 11.91 -12.67 -10.37
C ILE A 266 13.40 -12.99 -10.17
N SER A 267 14.03 -13.68 -11.12
CA SER A 267 15.45 -14.05 -11.05
C SER A 267 16.36 -12.82 -11.00
N LEU A 268 16.01 -11.78 -11.75
CA LEU A 268 16.74 -10.51 -11.73
C LEU A 268 16.56 -9.79 -10.38
N SER A 269 15.35 -9.78 -9.84
CA SER A 269 15.07 -9.20 -8.51
C SER A 269 15.85 -9.87 -7.40
N LEU A 270 15.93 -11.21 -7.39
CA LEU A 270 16.70 -11.97 -6.43
C LEU A 270 18.20 -11.63 -6.51
N ARG A 271 18.77 -11.60 -7.71
CA ARG A 271 20.18 -11.20 -7.93
C ARG A 271 20.45 -9.77 -7.47
N ARG A 272 19.52 -8.84 -7.77
CA ARG A 272 19.62 -7.44 -7.32
C ARG A 272 19.56 -7.34 -5.79
N LEU A 273 18.65 -8.07 -5.15
CA LEU A 273 18.52 -8.10 -3.69
C LEU A 273 19.81 -8.58 -3.03
N ASP A 274 20.40 -9.67 -3.49
CA ASP A 274 21.66 -10.19 -2.96
C ASP A 274 22.84 -9.20 -3.12
N LYS A 275 22.87 -8.44 -4.20
CA LYS A 275 23.87 -7.38 -4.38
C LYS A 275 23.60 -6.18 -3.47
N ALA A 276 22.33 -5.76 -3.34
CA ALA A 276 21.95 -4.65 -2.48
C ALA A 276 22.25 -4.94 -1.02
N LYS A 277 21.98 -6.15 -0.53
CA LYS A 277 22.35 -6.60 0.83
C LYS A 277 23.84 -6.42 1.12
N LYS A 278 24.69 -6.77 0.15
CA LYS A 278 26.16 -6.62 0.29
C LYS A 278 26.60 -5.16 0.28
N ILE A 279 26.05 -4.35 -0.65
CA ILE A 279 26.40 -2.93 -0.79
C ILE A 279 25.99 -2.13 0.42
N LEU A 280 24.78 -2.40 0.95
CA LEU A 280 24.18 -1.62 2.03
C LEU A 280 24.42 -2.24 3.41
N SER A 281 25.10 -3.39 3.49
CA SER A 281 25.30 -4.17 4.73
C SER A 281 23.99 -4.41 5.47
N GLY A 282 22.90 -4.62 4.71
CA GLY A 282 21.55 -4.74 5.23
C GLY A 282 20.98 -6.15 5.08
N ASN A 283 19.81 -6.37 5.66
CA ASN A 283 19.08 -7.63 5.64
C ASN A 283 17.86 -7.53 4.73
N GLY A 284 17.54 -8.65 4.12
CA GLY A 284 16.35 -8.75 3.28
C GLY A 284 16.03 -10.19 2.91
N GLU A 285 14.75 -10.45 2.81
CA GLU A 285 14.19 -11.73 2.39
C GLU A 285 13.29 -11.51 1.18
N ALA A 286 13.15 -12.54 0.36
CA ALA A 286 12.23 -12.55 -0.78
C ALA A 286 11.30 -13.75 -0.69
N TYR A 287 10.04 -13.53 -1.05
CA TYR A 287 8.99 -14.53 -1.18
C TYR A 287 8.54 -14.57 -2.62
N VAL A 288 8.43 -15.77 -3.17
CA VAL A 288 8.19 -15.99 -4.61
C VAL A 288 6.93 -16.83 -4.80
N ILE A 289 6.05 -16.37 -5.68
CA ILE A 289 4.92 -17.14 -6.22
C ILE A 289 5.20 -17.36 -7.72
N ASP A 290 5.16 -18.62 -8.16
CA ASP A 290 5.38 -18.99 -9.56
C ASP A 290 4.36 -20.02 -10.03
N ASN A 291 3.22 -19.53 -10.55
CA ASN A 291 2.16 -20.34 -11.13
C ASN A 291 2.22 -20.36 -12.67
N GLU A 292 3.25 -19.73 -13.28
CA GLU A 292 3.45 -19.74 -14.73
C GLU A 292 4.73 -20.50 -15.18
N GLY A 293 5.50 -21.03 -14.23
CA GLY A 293 6.64 -21.89 -14.53
C GLY A 293 7.91 -21.13 -14.97
N LEU A 294 8.17 -19.96 -14.38
CA LEU A 294 9.41 -19.20 -14.63
C LEU A 294 10.64 -19.85 -13.99
N ASN A 295 10.43 -20.72 -13.00
CA ASN A 295 11.46 -21.50 -12.31
C ASN A 295 12.64 -20.66 -11.76
N PRO A 296 12.39 -19.56 -11.02
CA PRO A 296 13.46 -18.77 -10.45
C PRO A 296 14.24 -19.59 -9.42
N GLN A 297 15.56 -19.37 -9.37
CA GLN A 297 16.41 -20.04 -8.39
C GLN A 297 16.59 -19.13 -7.16
N GLY A 298 16.10 -19.57 -5.99
CA GLY A 298 16.20 -18.85 -4.71
C GLY A 298 14.91 -18.14 -4.29
N GLY A 299 14.98 -17.49 -3.14
CA GLY A 299 13.80 -16.95 -2.45
C GLY A 299 13.00 -18.02 -1.69
N ASN A 300 12.08 -17.58 -0.83
CA ASN A 300 11.17 -18.46 -0.11
C ASN A 300 9.93 -18.68 -0.99
N VAL A 301 9.71 -19.89 -1.45
CA VAL A 301 8.55 -20.21 -2.30
C VAL A 301 7.30 -20.27 -1.42
N VAL A 302 6.25 -19.57 -1.85
CA VAL A 302 4.90 -19.61 -1.31
C VAL A 302 3.92 -19.88 -2.46
N GLY A 303 2.85 -20.64 -2.22
CA GLY A 303 1.95 -21.07 -3.29
C GLY A 303 0.86 -20.05 -3.59
N THR A 304 0.44 -19.26 -2.59
CA THR A 304 -0.72 -18.36 -2.68
C THR A 304 -0.47 -17.00 -2.02
N ILE A 305 -1.37 -16.05 -2.28
CA ILE A 305 -1.36 -14.74 -1.59
C ILE A 305 -1.64 -14.92 -0.10
N GLU A 306 -2.49 -15.86 0.27
CA GLU A 306 -2.85 -16.18 1.65
C GLU A 306 -1.62 -16.62 2.43
N GLU A 307 -0.84 -17.57 1.91
CA GLU A 307 0.42 -18.04 2.51
C GLU A 307 1.43 -16.89 2.64
N LEU A 308 1.55 -16.06 1.60
CA LEU A 308 2.41 -14.87 1.62
C LEU A 308 2.07 -13.94 2.78
N ILE A 309 0.79 -13.58 2.89
CA ILE A 309 0.32 -12.65 3.94
C ILE A 309 0.48 -13.28 5.32
N GLU A 310 0.17 -14.56 5.48
CA GLU A 310 0.36 -15.28 6.74
C GLU A 310 1.83 -15.22 7.21
N VAL A 311 2.77 -15.52 6.32
CA VAL A 311 4.21 -15.46 6.65
C VAL A 311 4.62 -14.04 7.05
N LEU A 312 4.17 -13.00 6.33
CA LEU A 312 4.47 -11.61 6.66
C LEU A 312 3.87 -11.20 8.02
N LEU A 313 2.62 -11.59 8.31
CA LEU A 313 1.97 -11.32 9.60
C LEU A 313 2.71 -11.98 10.77
N ASN A 314 3.16 -13.23 10.61
CA ASN A 314 3.92 -13.95 11.61
C ASN A 314 5.27 -13.28 11.89
N LYS A 315 5.95 -12.76 10.86
CA LYS A 315 7.19 -11.98 11.04
C LYS A 315 6.96 -10.68 11.82
N ILE A 316 5.95 -9.91 11.48
CA ILE A 316 5.61 -8.69 12.22
C ILE A 316 5.31 -9.01 13.69
N GLN A 317 4.63 -10.12 13.97
CA GLN A 317 4.34 -10.54 15.33
C GLN A 317 5.62 -10.88 16.12
N SER A 318 6.54 -11.62 15.53
CA SER A 318 7.80 -12.02 16.18
C SER A 318 8.72 -10.82 16.46
N GLU A 319 8.83 -9.88 15.51
CA GLU A 319 9.59 -8.64 15.66
C GLU A 319 9.03 -7.77 16.80
N GLY A 320 7.70 -7.69 16.92
CA GLY A 320 7.02 -6.97 18.00
C GLY A 320 7.30 -7.55 19.38
N SER A 321 7.37 -8.87 19.48
CA SER A 321 7.63 -9.57 20.76
C SER A 321 9.08 -9.36 21.24
N THR A 322 10.02 -9.28 20.31
CA THR A 322 11.46 -9.08 20.63
C THR A 322 11.73 -7.66 21.12
N SER A 323 11.06 -6.66 20.57
CA SER A 323 11.20 -5.24 20.99
C SER A 323 10.67 -5.01 22.40
N THR A 324 9.60 -5.69 22.80
CA THR A 324 8.99 -5.55 24.14
C THR A 324 9.86 -6.19 25.23
N SER A 325 10.58 -7.28 24.94
CA SER A 325 11.49 -7.94 25.88
C SER A 325 12.78 -7.16 26.12
N ALA A 326 13.30 -6.44 25.12
CA ALA A 326 14.50 -5.63 25.25
C ALA A 326 14.27 -4.38 26.14
N THR A 327 13.08 -3.79 26.12
CA THR A 327 12.74 -2.62 26.94
C THR A 327 12.53 -2.99 28.44
N SER A 328 12.11 -4.22 28.73
CA SER A 328 11.89 -4.69 30.12
C SER A 328 13.18 -5.10 30.85
N SER A 329 14.27 -5.38 30.14
CA SER A 329 15.55 -5.80 30.74
C SER A 329 16.46 -4.63 31.14
N SER A 330 16.22 -3.41 30.66
CA SER A 330 17.05 -2.22 30.97
C SER A 330 16.64 -1.50 32.26
N THR A 331 15.56 -1.91 32.94
CA THR A 331 15.05 -1.24 34.17
C THR A 331 15.49 -1.94 35.48
N ARG A 332 16.36 -2.94 35.43
CA ARG A 332 16.86 -3.63 36.61
C ARG A 332 18.38 -3.53 36.74
N SER A 333 18.90 -2.40 37.22
CA SER A 333 20.09 -2.33 38.05
C SER A 333 20.40 -0.89 38.48
N GLN A 334 19.83 -0.43 39.57
CA GLN A 334 20.48 0.60 40.39
C GLN A 334 21.10 -0.06 41.60
N PRO A 335 22.42 0.04 41.87
CA PRO A 335 23.02 -0.41 43.10
C PRO A 335 22.74 0.59 44.23
N ASN A 336 22.14 0.08 45.28
CA ASN A 336 21.94 0.79 46.56
C ASN A 336 23.29 1.20 47.16
N ASN A 337 23.64 2.46 47.12
CA ASN A 337 24.81 3.02 47.77
C ASN A 337 24.39 3.49 49.18
N LYS A 338 24.56 2.63 50.19
CA LYS A 338 24.51 3.03 51.60
C LYS A 338 25.78 3.77 51.98
N GLN A 339 25.71 5.10 52.18
CA GLN A 339 26.75 5.86 52.83
C GLN A 339 26.70 5.58 54.34
N SER A 340 27.79 4.93 54.86
CA SER A 340 28.09 4.87 56.27
C SER A 340 28.68 6.22 56.71
N LYS A 341 28.03 6.86 57.67
CA LYS A 341 28.60 8.00 58.41
C LYS A 341 29.64 7.45 59.43
N ALA A 342 30.92 7.70 59.22
CA ALA A 342 31.90 7.63 60.28
C ALA A 342 32.01 9.00 60.93
N LYS A 343 31.85 9.02 62.24
CA LYS A 343 32.21 10.16 63.14
C LYS A 343 33.72 10.14 63.38
N GLU A 344 34.36 11.27 63.24
CA GLU A 344 35.60 11.53 63.97
C GLU A 344 35.55 12.87 64.68
N LYS A 345 35.88 12.79 65.97
CA LYS A 345 36.19 13.94 66.83
C LYS A 345 37.69 14.25 66.71
N ASN A 346 38.01 15.45 66.55
CA ASN A 346 38.89 16.35 67.37
C ASN A 346 39.04 17.66 66.68
#